data_0fe10c42ecdb62e56e5a84463be6b6e3
#
_entry.id   0fe10c42ecdb62e56e5a84463be6b6e3
#
_cell.length_a   1.000
_cell.length_b   1.000
_cell.length_c   1.000
_cell.angle_alpha   90.00
_cell.angle_beta   90.00
_cell.angle_gamma   90.00
#
_symmetry.space_group_name_H-M   'P 1'
#
loop_
_entity.id
_entity.type
_entity.pdbx_description
1 polymer ?
#
loop_
_entity_poly.entity_id
_entity_poly.type
_entity_poly.pdbx_seq_one_letter_code
_entity_poly.pdbx_strand_id
1 'polypeptide(L)'
;SPDYQISQSYVPHTNILSTNFVSEENEFAVVDFMPCYHLSDASNCYRPAEIYRYIRRIKGTPRFKINYEPAPDYARGKTIFNTTSEYIETYSTSNSKDRQYLYSSLPLHNILEQKEIVLAKDEFLLLSYNEKVIPVNIEREKLEYCRTLVYWLNWTDRTKKFTVYNDVIERSLLVLKLMSFYNGAV
;
A
#
# COMPACT_ATOMS: atom_id res chain seq x y z
N SER A 1 -5.06 11.00 -22.37
CA SER A 1 -5.09 9.78 -21.54
C SER A 1 -6.40 9.06 -21.80
N PRO A 2 -6.44 7.75 -21.83
CA PRO A 2 -7.70 7.04 -21.94
C PRO A 2 -8.57 7.38 -20.73
N ASP A 3 -9.86 7.65 -20.97
CA ASP A 3 -10.82 7.92 -19.92
C ASP A 3 -11.12 6.58 -19.21
N TYR A 4 -10.52 6.40 -18.04
CA TYR A 4 -10.80 5.26 -17.18
C TYR A 4 -12.05 5.50 -16.34
N GLN A 5 -12.96 4.55 -16.32
CA GLN A 5 -13.94 4.43 -15.26
C GLN A 5 -13.23 3.92 -14.00
N ILE A 6 -13.32 4.70 -12.93
CA ILE A 6 -12.63 4.39 -11.67
C ILE A 6 -13.64 3.94 -10.64
N SER A 7 -13.38 2.80 -10.00
CA SER A 7 -14.13 2.33 -8.84
C SER A 7 -13.17 1.96 -7.71
N GLN A 8 -13.60 2.20 -6.47
CA GLN A 8 -12.78 1.89 -5.30
C GLN A 8 -13.62 1.16 -4.25
N SER A 9 -13.08 0.07 -3.74
CA SER A 9 -13.71 -0.70 -2.67
C SER A 9 -12.65 -1.44 -1.84
N TYR A 10 -12.99 -1.74 -0.61
CA TYR A 10 -12.17 -2.68 0.16
C TYR A 10 -12.38 -4.11 -0.34
N VAL A 11 -11.31 -4.90 -0.35
CA VAL A 11 -11.43 -6.36 -0.50
C VAL A 11 -12.32 -6.85 0.65
N PRO A 12 -13.38 -7.63 0.36
CA PRO A 12 -14.35 -8.04 1.37
C PRO A 12 -13.69 -8.57 2.65
N HIS A 13 -14.19 -8.15 3.80
CA HIS A 13 -13.73 -8.58 5.12
C HIS A 13 -12.30 -8.18 5.49
N THR A 14 -11.73 -7.17 4.82
CA THR A 14 -10.33 -6.74 5.05
C THR A 14 -10.15 -5.23 5.15
N ASN A 15 -8.93 -4.79 5.48
CA ASN A 15 -8.46 -3.41 5.33
C ASN A 15 -7.55 -3.24 4.09
N ILE A 16 -7.69 -4.10 3.10
CA ILE A 16 -6.99 -3.99 1.82
C ILE A 16 -7.88 -3.21 0.86
N LEU A 17 -7.38 -2.10 0.33
CA LEU A 17 -8.12 -1.23 -0.57
C LEU A 17 -7.79 -1.57 -2.03
N SER A 18 -8.79 -1.76 -2.87
CA SER A 18 -8.63 -1.95 -4.32
C SER A 18 -9.24 -0.78 -5.07
N THR A 19 -8.46 -0.15 -5.92
CA THR A 19 -8.91 0.85 -6.89
C THR A 19 -8.78 0.28 -8.29
N ASN A 20 -9.90 0.11 -8.97
CA ASN A 20 -9.97 -0.47 -10.31
C ASN A 20 -10.11 0.62 -11.36
N PHE A 21 -9.36 0.48 -12.43
CA PHE A 21 -9.33 1.39 -13.58
C PHE A 21 -9.71 0.58 -14.82
N VAL A 22 -10.87 0.89 -15.40
CA VAL A 22 -11.43 0.14 -16.53
C VAL A 22 -11.68 1.08 -17.71
N SER A 23 -11.19 0.70 -18.88
CA SER A 23 -11.54 1.29 -20.18
C SER A 23 -11.87 0.18 -21.17
N GLU A 24 -12.29 0.52 -22.38
CA GLU A 24 -12.62 -0.49 -23.40
C GLU A 24 -11.45 -1.43 -23.70
N GLU A 25 -10.22 -0.91 -23.77
CA GLU A 25 -9.04 -1.66 -24.17
C GLU A 25 -8.15 -2.08 -22.99
N ASN A 26 -8.20 -1.35 -21.88
CA ASN A 26 -7.24 -1.49 -20.80
C ASN A 26 -7.94 -1.64 -19.45
N GLU A 27 -7.38 -2.50 -18.61
CA GLU A 27 -7.84 -2.68 -17.23
C GLU A 27 -6.66 -2.97 -16.32
N PHE A 28 -6.62 -2.30 -15.17
CA PHE A 28 -5.67 -2.57 -14.10
C PHE A 28 -6.26 -2.22 -12.74
N ALA A 29 -5.69 -2.79 -11.70
CA ALA A 29 -6.07 -2.50 -10.32
C ALA A 29 -4.85 -2.04 -9.52
N VAL A 30 -5.08 -1.09 -8.63
CA VAL A 30 -4.13 -0.66 -7.62
C VAL A 30 -4.62 -1.15 -6.27
N VAL A 31 -3.83 -2.00 -5.62
CA VAL A 31 -4.17 -2.62 -4.34
C VAL A 31 -3.25 -2.07 -3.27
N ASP A 32 -3.82 -1.30 -2.34
CA ASP A 32 -3.11 -0.65 -1.24
C ASP A 32 -3.33 -1.42 0.07
N PHE A 33 -2.24 -1.71 0.79
CA PHE A 33 -2.33 -2.36 2.10
C PHE A 33 -1.11 -2.06 2.98
N MET A 34 -1.31 -2.19 4.28
CA MET A 34 -0.23 -2.22 5.28
C MET A 34 -0.07 -3.66 5.77
N PRO A 35 1.13 -4.24 5.76
CA PRO A 35 1.35 -5.61 6.21
C PRO A 35 0.88 -5.80 7.65
N CYS A 36 0.09 -6.85 7.88
CA CYS A 36 -0.39 -7.20 9.21
C CYS A 36 -0.63 -8.72 9.27
N TYR A 37 0.19 -9.43 10.07
CA TYR A 37 0.01 -10.87 10.28
C TYR A 37 0.77 -11.35 11.53
N HIS A 38 0.38 -12.53 12.04
CA HIS A 38 1.12 -13.16 13.12
C HIS A 38 2.38 -13.87 12.60
N LEU A 39 3.47 -13.71 13.32
CA LEU A 39 4.67 -14.52 13.10
C LEU A 39 4.44 -15.94 13.64
N SER A 40 5.43 -16.84 13.51
CA SER A 40 5.36 -18.21 14.01
C SER A 40 5.08 -18.29 15.52
N ASP A 41 5.50 -17.29 16.26
CA ASP A 41 5.04 -17.05 17.63
C ASP A 41 3.76 -16.19 17.60
N ALA A 42 2.63 -16.80 17.97
CA ALA A 42 1.32 -16.16 17.93
C ALA A 42 1.21 -14.90 18.81
N SER A 43 2.15 -14.69 19.74
CA SER A 43 2.23 -13.49 20.57
C SER A 43 2.73 -12.26 19.80
N ASN A 44 3.47 -12.45 18.70
CA ASN A 44 4.08 -11.40 17.92
C ASN A 44 3.33 -11.14 16.61
N CYS A 45 2.83 -9.92 16.46
CA CYS A 45 2.22 -9.46 15.23
C CYS A 45 3.19 -8.58 14.43
N TYR A 46 3.46 -8.96 13.19
CA TYR A 46 4.26 -8.15 12.26
C TYR A 46 3.38 -7.02 11.73
N ARG A 47 3.75 -5.78 12.02
CA ARG A 47 3.08 -4.55 11.58
C ARG A 47 4.13 -3.47 11.35
N PRO A 48 4.91 -3.56 10.29
CA PRO A 48 5.91 -2.55 9.98
C PRO A 48 5.24 -1.22 9.58
N ALA A 49 5.99 -0.13 9.70
CA ALA A 49 5.56 1.17 9.20
C ALA A 49 5.76 1.23 7.66
N GLU A 50 5.06 0.37 6.95
CA GLU A 50 5.17 0.17 5.51
C GLU A 50 3.80 0.25 4.86
N ILE A 51 3.74 0.87 3.68
CA ILE A 51 2.57 0.87 2.79
C ILE A 51 2.99 0.23 1.48
N TYR A 52 2.29 -0.81 1.10
CA TYR A 52 2.44 -1.49 -0.18
C TYR A 52 1.37 -1.03 -1.14
N ARG A 53 1.76 -0.81 -2.37
CA ARG A 53 0.89 -0.54 -3.52
C ARG A 53 1.20 -1.53 -4.62
N TYR A 54 0.37 -2.55 -4.75
CA TYR A 54 0.48 -3.57 -5.77
C TYR A 54 -0.34 -3.17 -7.00
N ILE A 55 0.32 -2.99 -8.14
CA ILE A 55 -0.29 -2.58 -9.40
C ILE A 55 -0.45 -3.82 -10.27
N ARG A 56 -1.68 -4.30 -10.39
CA ARG A 56 -2.03 -5.51 -11.13
C ARG A 56 -2.49 -5.17 -12.53
N ARG A 57 -1.83 -5.73 -13.53
CA ARG A 57 -2.30 -5.68 -14.91
C ARG A 57 -3.39 -6.72 -15.11
N ILE A 58 -4.55 -6.33 -15.65
CA ILE A 58 -5.69 -7.22 -15.91
C ILE A 58 -5.87 -7.41 -17.41
N LYS A 59 -5.94 -6.30 -18.17
CA LYS A 59 -6.18 -6.33 -19.62
C LYS A 59 -5.40 -5.23 -20.34
N GLY A 60 -4.97 -5.51 -21.56
CA GLY A 60 -4.33 -4.51 -22.44
C GLY A 60 -2.93 -4.09 -21.99
N THR A 61 -2.55 -2.88 -22.35
CA THR A 61 -1.30 -2.21 -21.97
C THR A 61 -1.61 -0.86 -21.34
N PRO A 62 -2.09 -0.84 -20.10
CA PRO A 62 -2.47 0.40 -19.41
C PRO A 62 -1.32 1.40 -19.36
N ARG A 63 -1.66 2.68 -19.42
CA ARG A 63 -0.71 3.79 -19.30
C ARG A 63 -1.15 4.72 -18.19
N PHE A 64 -0.23 5.13 -17.34
CA PHE A 64 -0.48 6.05 -16.24
C PHE A 64 0.78 6.84 -15.87
N LYS A 65 0.61 7.81 -15.00
CA LYS A 65 1.70 8.54 -14.34
C LYS A 65 1.57 8.37 -12.83
N ILE A 66 2.71 8.39 -12.16
CA ILE A 66 2.76 8.41 -10.70
C ILE A 66 3.17 9.82 -10.28
N ASN A 67 2.35 10.42 -9.43
CA ASN A 67 2.71 11.66 -8.75
C ASN A 67 3.20 11.31 -7.34
N TYR A 68 4.50 11.50 -7.08
CA TYR A 68 5.11 11.28 -5.78
C TYR A 68 5.52 12.61 -5.17
N GLU A 69 4.63 13.16 -4.35
CA GLU A 69 4.79 14.45 -3.68
C GLU A 69 4.70 14.27 -2.14
N PRO A 70 5.68 13.61 -1.52
CA PRO A 70 5.68 13.44 -0.09
C PRO A 70 5.88 14.78 0.61
N ALA A 71 5.20 14.96 1.74
CA ALA A 71 5.29 16.15 2.59
C ALA A 71 5.72 15.75 4.02
N PRO A 72 6.96 15.26 4.21
CA PRO A 72 7.43 14.81 5.52
C PRO A 72 7.41 15.97 6.52
N ASP A 73 7.28 15.62 7.81
CA ASP A 73 7.18 16.59 8.93
C ASP A 73 6.07 17.64 8.71
N TYR A 74 4.89 17.18 8.24
CA TYR A 74 3.71 18.06 8.01
C TYR A 74 3.99 19.25 7.07
N ALA A 75 4.89 19.08 6.11
CA ALA A 75 5.33 20.13 5.18
C ALA A 75 5.95 21.38 5.85
N ARG A 76 6.47 21.25 7.06
CA ARG A 76 7.09 22.39 7.80
C ARG A 76 8.41 22.84 7.19
N GLY A 77 9.10 21.97 6.44
CA GLY A 77 10.34 22.26 5.74
C GLY A 77 10.28 21.91 4.26
N LYS A 78 11.39 22.16 3.55
CA LYS A 78 11.52 21.71 2.17
C LYS A 78 11.74 20.19 2.13
N THR A 79 11.07 19.52 1.20
CA THR A 79 11.30 18.11 0.93
C THR A 79 12.61 17.92 0.17
N ILE A 80 13.47 17.05 0.67
CA ILE A 80 14.73 16.67 0.04
C ILE A 80 14.58 15.25 -0.51
N PHE A 81 15.05 15.04 -1.73
CA PHE A 81 15.08 13.74 -2.41
C PHE A 81 16.51 13.30 -2.64
N ASN A 82 16.87 12.10 -2.19
CA ASN A 82 18.12 11.42 -2.50
C ASN A 82 17.77 10.12 -3.23
N THR A 83 18.28 9.96 -4.46
CA THR A 83 17.98 8.77 -5.26
C THR A 83 19.20 7.86 -5.32
N THR A 84 18.95 6.57 -5.06
CA THR A 84 19.92 5.49 -5.28
C THR A 84 19.47 4.60 -6.44
N SER A 85 20.17 3.52 -6.72
CA SER A 85 19.70 2.49 -7.66
C SER A 85 18.50 1.69 -7.17
N GLU A 86 18.23 1.66 -5.86
CA GLU A 86 17.24 0.78 -5.24
C GLU A 86 16.02 1.52 -4.69
N TYR A 87 16.19 2.78 -4.23
CA TYR A 87 15.10 3.55 -3.61
C TYR A 87 15.27 5.06 -3.77
N ILE A 88 14.18 5.78 -3.54
CA ILE A 88 14.17 7.22 -3.32
C ILE A 88 14.03 7.45 -1.81
N GLU A 89 15.05 8.09 -1.21
CA GLU A 89 14.97 8.55 0.16
C GLU A 89 14.40 9.97 0.19
N THR A 90 13.48 10.22 1.11
CA THR A 90 12.83 11.52 1.26
C THR A 90 12.81 11.92 2.72
N TYR A 91 13.14 13.19 3.01
CA TYR A 91 13.06 13.77 4.35
C TYR A 91 12.83 15.29 4.28
N SER A 92 12.45 15.89 5.40
CA SER A 92 12.26 17.34 5.54
C SER A 92 13.53 18.04 6.03
N THR A 93 13.81 19.25 5.54
CA THR A 93 14.87 20.09 6.09
C THR A 93 14.63 20.49 7.54
N SER A 94 13.37 20.52 8.00
CA SER A 94 13.01 20.80 9.39
C SER A 94 13.21 19.59 10.32
N ASN A 95 13.16 18.37 9.79
CA ASN A 95 13.38 17.14 10.55
C ASN A 95 14.05 16.08 9.64
N SER A 96 15.35 16.03 9.65
CA SER A 96 16.14 15.07 8.86
C SER A 96 16.21 13.67 9.48
N LYS A 97 15.62 13.44 10.65
CA LYS A 97 15.60 12.13 11.31
C LYS A 97 14.47 11.25 10.77
N ASP A 98 13.34 11.85 10.42
CA ASP A 98 12.20 11.13 9.85
C ASP A 98 12.40 10.96 8.34
N ARG A 99 12.65 9.73 7.94
CA ARG A 99 12.97 9.37 6.56
C ARG A 99 11.91 8.44 5.98
N GLN A 100 11.63 8.66 4.71
CA GLN A 100 10.77 7.76 3.93
C GLN A 100 11.61 7.16 2.82
N TYR A 101 11.41 5.87 2.55
CA TYR A 101 12.10 5.13 1.51
C TYR A 101 11.07 4.57 0.54
N LEU A 102 11.05 5.08 -0.69
CA LEU A 102 10.20 4.55 -1.77
C LEU A 102 10.99 3.57 -2.61
N TYR A 103 10.58 2.32 -2.59
CA TYR A 103 11.06 1.24 -3.48
C TYR A 103 10.05 1.01 -4.59
N SER A 104 10.51 0.57 -5.75
CA SER A 104 9.63 0.25 -6.87
C SER A 104 10.27 -0.74 -7.81
N SER A 105 9.46 -1.57 -8.46
CA SER A 105 9.86 -2.35 -9.63
C SER A 105 9.88 -1.49 -10.91
N LEU A 106 9.25 -0.32 -10.87
CA LEU A 106 9.28 0.67 -11.95
C LEU A 106 10.55 1.53 -11.87
N PRO A 107 11.04 2.07 -12.99
CA PRO A 107 12.19 2.95 -12.98
C PRO A 107 11.95 4.20 -12.11
N LEU A 108 12.76 4.39 -11.08
CA LEU A 108 12.59 5.48 -10.09
C LEU A 108 12.63 6.87 -10.72
N HIS A 109 13.43 7.06 -11.78
CA HIS A 109 13.48 8.33 -12.51
C HIS A 109 12.16 8.67 -13.21
N ASN A 110 11.40 7.67 -13.70
CA ASN A 110 10.08 7.91 -14.29
C ASN A 110 9.08 8.41 -13.26
N ILE A 111 9.21 7.96 -12.00
CA ILE A 111 8.36 8.41 -10.90
C ILE A 111 8.68 9.88 -10.56
N LEU A 112 9.96 10.22 -10.38
CA LEU A 112 10.39 11.58 -10.03
C LEU A 112 10.08 12.60 -11.13
N GLU A 113 10.23 12.21 -12.39
CA GLU A 113 9.98 13.07 -13.55
C GLU A 113 8.54 13.02 -14.05
N GLN A 114 7.66 12.28 -13.35
CA GLN A 114 6.25 12.10 -13.70
C GLN A 114 6.04 11.65 -15.16
N LYS A 115 6.96 10.81 -15.65
CA LYS A 115 6.88 10.27 -17.00
C LYS A 115 5.74 9.26 -17.13
N GLU A 116 5.21 9.12 -18.33
CA GLU A 116 4.24 8.09 -18.64
C GLU A 116 4.88 6.70 -18.50
N ILE A 117 4.18 5.82 -17.80
CA ILE A 117 4.55 4.43 -17.55
C ILE A 117 3.59 3.53 -18.30
N VAL A 118 4.12 2.54 -19.00
CA VAL A 118 3.35 1.49 -19.66
C VAL A 118 3.37 0.25 -18.77
N LEU A 119 2.21 -0.23 -18.36
CA LEU A 119 2.07 -1.41 -17.51
C LEU A 119 2.11 -2.69 -18.36
N ALA A 120 3.28 -3.27 -18.54
CA ALA A 120 3.47 -4.51 -19.29
C ALA A 120 3.22 -5.77 -18.46
N LYS A 121 3.42 -5.68 -17.14
CA LYS A 121 3.25 -6.75 -16.14
C LYS A 121 2.82 -6.15 -14.81
N ASP A 122 2.62 -7.00 -13.80
CA ASP A 122 2.40 -6.55 -12.43
C ASP A 122 3.63 -5.81 -11.90
N GLU A 123 3.40 -4.69 -11.24
CA GLU A 123 4.44 -3.82 -10.68
C GLU A 123 4.09 -3.45 -9.24
N PHE A 124 5.06 -2.87 -8.51
CA PHE A 124 4.81 -2.44 -7.14
C PHE A 124 5.50 -1.13 -6.78
N LEU A 125 4.97 -0.53 -5.73
CA LEU A 125 5.58 0.52 -4.92
C LEU A 125 5.53 0.08 -3.47
N LEU A 126 6.61 0.31 -2.75
CA LEU A 126 6.67 0.13 -1.30
C LEU A 126 7.22 1.41 -0.68
N LEU A 127 6.43 2.02 0.21
CA LEU A 127 6.86 3.13 1.03
C LEU A 127 7.13 2.62 2.45
N SER A 128 8.39 2.71 2.90
CA SER A 128 8.81 2.40 4.26
C SER A 128 9.16 3.68 5.03
N TYR A 129 8.83 3.72 6.32
CA TYR A 129 9.11 4.85 7.20
C TYR A 129 10.22 4.48 8.19
N ASN A 130 11.29 5.28 8.20
CA ASN A 130 12.48 5.18 9.06
C ASN A 130 13.30 3.89 8.97
N GLU A 131 12.83 2.88 8.24
CA GLU A 131 13.53 1.60 8.10
C GLU A 131 13.78 1.28 6.62
N LYS A 132 15.00 0.85 6.31
CA LYS A 132 15.32 0.31 4.98
C LYS A 132 14.92 -1.15 4.89
N VAL A 133 14.28 -1.50 3.80
CA VAL A 133 13.78 -2.86 3.56
C VAL A 133 14.62 -3.55 2.48
N ILE A 134 15.16 -4.73 2.78
CA ILE A 134 15.95 -5.55 1.86
C ILE A 134 15.59 -7.04 2.06
N PRO A 135 15.43 -7.83 0.99
CA PRO A 135 15.23 -7.50 -0.42
C PRO A 135 13.79 -7.07 -0.71
N VAL A 136 13.61 -6.23 -1.75
CA VAL A 136 12.28 -5.81 -2.22
C VAL A 136 12.09 -6.27 -3.66
N ASN A 137 11.14 -7.16 -3.88
CA ASN A 137 10.76 -7.68 -5.19
C ASN A 137 9.26 -7.99 -5.23
N ILE A 138 8.74 -8.32 -6.41
CA ILE A 138 7.31 -8.58 -6.62
C ILE A 138 6.83 -9.85 -5.89
N GLU A 139 7.68 -10.84 -5.70
CA GLU A 139 7.36 -12.08 -4.99
C GLU A 139 7.15 -11.81 -3.50
N ARG A 140 8.00 -10.98 -2.90
CA ARG A 140 7.80 -10.52 -1.52
C ARG A 140 6.49 -9.77 -1.37
N GLU A 141 6.18 -8.86 -2.28
CA GLU A 141 4.93 -8.11 -2.22
C GLU A 141 3.70 -9.02 -2.28
N LYS A 142 3.69 -9.98 -3.20
CA LYS A 142 2.62 -10.99 -3.28
C LYS A 142 2.49 -11.79 -1.99
N LEU A 143 3.61 -12.15 -1.36
CA LEU A 143 3.61 -12.87 -0.10
C LEU A 143 3.03 -12.02 1.04
N GLU A 144 3.45 -10.75 1.16
CA GLU A 144 2.93 -9.82 2.16
C GLU A 144 1.42 -9.55 1.96
N TYR A 145 0.98 -9.43 0.72
CA TYR A 145 -0.44 -9.34 0.38
C TYR A 145 -1.21 -10.58 0.87
N CYS A 146 -0.75 -11.79 0.53
CA CYS A 146 -1.42 -13.03 0.93
C CYS A 146 -1.50 -13.20 2.45
N ARG A 147 -0.40 -12.92 3.16
CA ARG A 147 -0.34 -12.97 4.63
C ARG A 147 -1.31 -11.99 5.27
N THR A 148 -1.33 -10.77 4.77
CA THR A 148 -2.23 -9.71 5.24
C THR A 148 -3.69 -10.05 4.95
N LEU A 149 -3.99 -10.58 3.77
CA LEU A 149 -5.34 -11.06 3.41
C LEU A 149 -5.82 -12.14 4.39
N VAL A 150 -5.01 -13.18 4.58
CA VAL A 150 -5.34 -14.29 5.51
C VAL A 150 -5.52 -13.78 6.94
N TYR A 151 -4.68 -12.85 7.40
CA TYR A 151 -4.83 -12.23 8.71
C TYR A 151 -6.19 -11.56 8.88
N TRP A 152 -6.61 -10.71 7.93
CA TRP A 152 -7.88 -10.01 8.02
C TRP A 152 -9.08 -10.94 7.93
N LEU A 153 -9.06 -11.93 7.04
CA LEU A 153 -10.10 -12.92 6.90
C LEU A 153 -10.28 -13.73 8.19
N ASN A 154 -9.19 -14.23 8.78
CA ASN A 154 -9.21 -14.94 10.05
C ASN A 154 -9.70 -14.07 11.20
N TRP A 155 -9.33 -12.81 11.22
CA TRP A 155 -9.78 -11.89 12.26
C TRP A 155 -11.27 -11.62 12.14
N THR A 156 -11.75 -11.33 10.93
CA THR A 156 -13.16 -11.03 10.66
C THR A 156 -14.07 -12.24 10.90
N ASP A 157 -13.61 -13.45 10.58
CA ASP A 157 -14.37 -14.68 10.82
C ASP A 157 -14.68 -14.90 12.31
N ARG A 158 -13.80 -14.45 13.20
CA ARG A 158 -13.97 -14.53 14.65
C ARG A 158 -14.85 -13.43 15.24
N THR A 159 -15.24 -12.41 14.47
CA THR A 159 -16.10 -11.34 14.97
C THR A 159 -17.56 -11.80 15.11
N LYS A 160 -18.27 -11.22 16.07
CA LYS A 160 -19.70 -11.46 16.22
C LYS A 160 -20.43 -10.96 14.96
N LYS A 161 -21.29 -11.79 14.41
CA LYS A 161 -22.16 -11.45 13.29
C LYS A 161 -23.51 -10.94 13.78
N PHE A 162 -24.05 -9.96 13.09
CA PHE A 162 -25.32 -9.31 13.42
C PHE A 162 -26.28 -9.49 12.24
N THR A 163 -27.58 -9.58 12.56
CA THR A 163 -28.62 -9.74 11.54
C THR A 163 -28.96 -8.45 10.82
N VAL A 164 -28.66 -7.30 11.44
CA VAL A 164 -28.93 -5.97 10.90
C VAL A 164 -27.65 -5.15 10.91
N TYR A 165 -27.39 -4.41 9.84
CA TYR A 165 -26.23 -3.55 9.67
C TYR A 165 -24.86 -4.25 9.78
N ASN A 166 -24.79 -5.56 9.53
CA ASN A 166 -23.57 -6.33 9.72
C ASN A 166 -22.37 -5.73 8.95
N ASP A 167 -22.57 -5.31 7.70
CA ASP A 167 -21.51 -4.77 6.85
C ASP A 167 -20.93 -3.46 7.43
N VAL A 168 -21.80 -2.58 7.93
CA VAL A 168 -21.38 -1.30 8.55
C VAL A 168 -20.63 -1.54 9.85
N ILE A 169 -21.13 -2.48 10.67
CA ILE A 169 -20.50 -2.87 11.94
C ILE A 169 -19.13 -3.49 11.67
N GLU A 170 -19.05 -4.44 10.74
CA GLU A 170 -17.81 -5.10 10.38
C GLU A 170 -16.77 -4.08 9.84
N ARG A 171 -17.17 -3.17 8.95
CA ARG A 171 -16.30 -2.11 8.47
C ARG A 171 -15.77 -1.23 9.61
N SER A 172 -16.62 -0.85 10.55
CA SER A 172 -16.24 -0.07 11.74
C SER A 172 -15.25 -0.82 12.62
N LEU A 173 -15.49 -2.12 12.86
CA LEU A 173 -14.57 -2.97 13.62
C LEU A 173 -13.21 -3.11 12.96
N LEU A 174 -13.17 -3.26 11.64
CA LEU A 174 -11.92 -3.33 10.85
C LEU A 174 -11.11 -2.04 10.98
N VAL A 175 -11.76 -0.87 10.92
CA VAL A 175 -11.10 0.44 11.10
C VAL A 175 -10.53 0.55 12.51
N LEU A 176 -11.32 0.26 13.54
CA LEU A 176 -10.87 0.30 14.93
C LEU A 176 -9.69 -0.64 15.17
N LYS A 177 -9.74 -1.85 14.58
CA LYS A 177 -8.63 -2.81 14.69
C LYS A 177 -7.36 -2.32 14.00
N LEU A 178 -7.46 -1.65 12.85
CA LEU A 178 -6.32 -1.06 12.15
C LEU A 178 -5.65 0.04 13.00
N MET A 179 -6.46 0.85 13.69
CA MET A 179 -5.99 1.93 14.55
C MET A 179 -5.45 1.48 15.91
N SER A 180 -5.77 0.24 16.34
CA SER A 180 -5.36 -0.26 17.65
C SER A 180 -3.90 -0.68 17.67
N PHE A 181 -3.12 -0.17 18.62
CA PHE A 181 -1.78 -0.64 18.92
C PHE A 181 -1.77 -2.04 19.55
N TYR A 182 -0.59 -2.67 19.61
CA TYR A 182 -0.43 -4.01 20.22
C TYR A 182 -0.77 -4.03 21.72
N ASN A 183 -0.62 -2.91 22.41
CA ASN A 183 -0.96 -2.73 23.83
C ASN A 183 -2.44 -2.37 24.07
N GLY A 184 -3.27 -2.32 23.01
CA GLY A 184 -4.70 -1.99 23.09
C GLY A 184 -5.03 -0.49 23.07
N ALA A 185 -4.05 0.40 22.98
CA ALA A 185 -4.31 1.82 22.78
C ALA A 185 -4.88 2.07 21.36
N VAL A 186 -5.75 3.07 21.23
CA VAL A 186 -6.37 3.52 19.96
C VAL A 186 -6.02 4.97 19.73
#